data_75423c3438550123e84b6380d348c875
#
_entry.id   75423c3438550123e84b6380d348c875
#
_cell.length_a   1.000
_cell.length_b   1.000
_cell.length_c   1.000
_cell.angle_alpha   90.00
_cell.angle_beta   90.00
_cell.angle_gamma   90.00
#
_symmetry.space_group_name_H-M   'P 1'
#
loop_
_entity.id
_entity.type
_entity.pdbx_description
1 polymer ?
#
loop_
_entity_poly.entity_id
_entity_poly.type
_entity_poly.pdbx_seq_one_letter_code
_entity_poly.pdbx_strand_id
1 'polypeptide(L)'
;MTDELNEQQKSAIEQIQGSSLIIAGPGSGKTFVIVEKVINLVKSGASQESILCMTFTEKAAGEMKQRLEKEGILDAHISTFHSFAKEILEDNFIESGLGRSTKIFKKTSQLVWCIKNTDKFNFNQEYLELGNNQIKIYTAILEAISSFKEEIISPQELQKYIESNIKKLETLDQEEPKVAKEFKFFKRLNEFNKVYTAYEEYREEKNLIDFDDMITKAIAVLQKDKVVLQNYLDKFKYILVDEFQDNNYSQLQLIKLLGQAQNVTAVGDDDQCIMRFQGAYFGIFKDFEQTYSGFKKIELSRNYRSTKNIVNLANQLLNPIEKREQKSLFSDEEEGDQVHVIRSPTDKGEIESTVKTIRSLIDKPLKRRDGTTSPITYKDIAILSRRKAEGQKFTKALRSFGIPATFVGETNIFTSPAILDLFSFLKIANNPTTTGAEIYRLLKSHGISDHNIAVLTNYAHRKARHVYAGEQDMVLETIRNYKDFEITQKAEISELLEQIDKVLELTRYATISELVYKIMFNISDLY
;
A
#
# COMPACT_ATOMS: atom_id res chain seq x y z
N MET A 1 4.69 -24.73 25.22
CA MET A 1 5.72 -24.17 26.10
C MET A 1 5.13 -22.91 26.72
N THR A 2 4.96 -22.90 28.03
CA THR A 2 4.76 -21.68 28.80
C THR A 2 6.12 -21.02 28.86
N ASP A 3 6.46 -20.20 27.86
CA ASP A 3 7.64 -19.35 27.95
C ASP A 3 7.40 -18.42 29.14
N GLU A 4 8.18 -18.56 30.18
CA GLU A 4 8.14 -17.64 31.30
C GLU A 4 8.49 -16.24 30.77
N LEU A 5 7.59 -15.29 31.02
CA LEU A 5 7.82 -13.88 30.70
C LEU A 5 9.14 -13.42 31.30
N ASN A 6 9.98 -12.77 30.53
CA ASN A 6 11.16 -12.13 31.09
C ASN A 6 10.78 -10.86 31.87
N GLU A 7 11.69 -10.34 32.69
CA GLU A 7 11.43 -9.18 33.55
C GLU A 7 10.99 -7.93 32.79
N GLN A 8 11.53 -7.70 31.59
CA GLN A 8 11.15 -6.57 30.72
C GLN A 8 9.71 -6.74 30.20
N GLN A 9 9.34 -7.93 29.75
CA GLN A 9 7.98 -8.26 29.31
C GLN A 9 6.99 -8.17 30.48
N LYS A 10 7.32 -8.70 31.65
CA LYS A 10 6.50 -8.56 32.87
C LYS A 10 6.29 -7.09 33.18
N SER A 11 7.34 -6.29 33.24
CA SER A 11 7.25 -4.85 33.47
C SER A 11 6.33 -4.12 32.47
N ALA A 12 6.35 -4.53 31.21
CA ALA A 12 5.49 -3.95 30.18
C ALA A 12 4.01 -4.35 30.33
N ILE A 13 3.76 -5.60 30.69
CA ILE A 13 2.42 -6.18 30.87
C ILE A 13 1.77 -5.66 32.15
N GLU A 14 2.52 -5.57 33.23
CA GLU A 14 2.03 -5.16 34.58
C GLU A 14 1.81 -3.64 34.68
N GLN A 15 2.30 -2.84 33.77
CA GLN A 15 2.06 -1.40 33.72
C GLN A 15 0.61 -1.12 33.32
N ILE A 16 -0.31 -1.07 34.26
CA ILE A 16 -1.75 -0.88 34.02
C ILE A 16 -2.10 0.60 33.87
N GLN A 17 -1.52 1.46 34.72
CA GLN A 17 -1.86 2.89 34.73
C GLN A 17 -0.73 3.75 34.18
N GLY A 18 -1.12 4.83 33.51
CA GLY A 18 -0.20 5.75 32.85
C GLY A 18 0.26 5.26 31.48
N SER A 19 0.80 6.20 30.72
CA SER A 19 1.28 5.88 29.37
C SER A 19 2.60 5.12 29.41
N SER A 20 2.82 4.27 28.43
CA SER A 20 4.07 3.52 28.28
C SER A 20 4.52 3.48 26.83
N LEU A 21 5.83 3.67 26.63
CA LEU A 21 6.50 3.53 25.34
C LEU A 21 7.39 2.30 25.42
N ILE A 22 7.06 1.27 24.65
CA ILE A 22 7.78 0.01 24.61
C ILE A 22 8.64 -0.02 23.35
N ILE A 23 9.95 0.14 23.51
CA ILE A 23 10.92 0.04 22.43
C ILE A 23 11.32 -1.42 22.32
N ALA A 24 10.97 -2.06 21.24
CA ALA A 24 11.05 -3.50 21.12
C ALA A 24 11.68 -3.92 19.79
N GLY A 25 12.87 -4.47 19.85
CA GLY A 25 13.58 -4.93 18.65
C GLY A 25 12.86 -6.06 17.90
N PRO A 26 13.37 -6.43 16.71
CA PRO A 26 12.79 -7.53 15.95
C PRO A 26 12.85 -8.84 16.75
N GLY A 27 11.75 -9.60 16.71
CA GLY A 27 11.71 -10.89 17.40
C GLY A 27 11.65 -10.85 18.93
N SER A 28 11.46 -9.68 19.56
CA SER A 28 11.36 -9.53 21.03
C SER A 28 9.95 -9.81 21.57
N GLY A 29 8.97 -10.08 20.71
CA GLY A 29 7.61 -10.41 21.11
C GLY A 29 6.67 -9.21 21.24
N LYS A 30 6.83 -8.15 20.45
CA LYS A 30 5.98 -6.95 20.43
C LYS A 30 4.48 -7.28 20.54
N THR A 31 3.93 -7.95 19.55
CA THR A 31 2.51 -8.31 19.48
C THR A 31 2.10 -9.26 20.63
N PHE A 32 3.01 -10.14 21.06
CA PHE A 32 2.76 -11.00 22.22
C PHE A 32 2.57 -10.16 23.50
N VAL A 33 3.44 -9.19 23.76
CA VAL A 33 3.33 -8.30 24.92
C VAL A 33 2.03 -7.49 24.90
N ILE A 34 1.58 -7.02 23.74
CA ILE A 34 0.29 -6.33 23.62
C ILE A 34 -0.87 -7.24 24.00
N VAL A 35 -0.91 -8.46 23.44
CA VAL A 35 -1.96 -9.45 23.74
C VAL A 35 -1.97 -9.78 25.24
N GLU A 36 -0.82 -10.10 25.84
CA GLU A 36 -0.71 -10.41 27.27
C GLU A 36 -1.07 -9.21 28.14
N LYS A 37 -0.77 -7.97 27.72
CA LYS A 37 -1.18 -6.76 28.40
C LYS A 37 -2.70 -6.59 28.39
N VAL A 38 -3.37 -6.84 27.27
CA VAL A 38 -4.85 -6.83 27.20
C VAL A 38 -5.43 -7.88 28.17
N ILE A 39 -4.89 -9.10 28.16
CA ILE A 39 -5.31 -10.17 29.08
C ILE A 39 -5.12 -9.72 30.53
N ASN A 40 -3.99 -9.12 30.87
CA ASN A 40 -3.70 -8.62 32.22
C ASN A 40 -4.62 -7.47 32.64
N LEU A 41 -4.94 -6.54 31.74
CA LEU A 41 -5.89 -5.46 31.97
C LEU A 41 -7.27 -6.03 32.34
N VAL A 42 -7.78 -6.98 31.58
CA VAL A 42 -9.07 -7.64 31.85
C VAL A 42 -9.03 -8.41 33.20
N LYS A 43 -7.97 -9.17 33.45
CA LYS A 43 -7.78 -9.87 34.73
C LYS A 43 -7.69 -8.93 35.94
N SER A 44 -7.21 -7.71 35.71
CA SER A 44 -7.12 -6.65 36.74
C SER A 44 -8.41 -5.85 36.91
N GLY A 45 -9.50 -6.23 36.22
CA GLY A 45 -10.84 -5.67 36.39
C GLY A 45 -11.21 -4.60 35.34
N ALA A 46 -10.42 -4.36 34.31
CA ALA A 46 -10.82 -3.49 33.23
C ALA A 46 -11.96 -4.13 32.38
N SER A 47 -12.98 -3.34 32.04
CA SER A 47 -13.99 -3.80 31.08
C SER A 47 -13.34 -4.04 29.73
N GLN A 48 -13.69 -5.14 29.05
CA GLN A 48 -13.18 -5.45 27.70
C GLN A 48 -13.48 -4.32 26.73
N GLU A 49 -14.70 -3.78 26.74
CA GLU A 49 -15.14 -2.68 25.88
C GLU A 49 -14.35 -1.37 26.08
N SER A 50 -13.65 -1.23 27.22
CA SER A 50 -12.82 -0.05 27.50
C SER A 50 -11.44 -0.10 26.89
N ILE A 51 -11.11 -1.16 26.16
CA ILE A 51 -9.79 -1.40 25.55
C ILE A 51 -9.87 -1.23 24.05
N LEU A 52 -9.05 -0.31 23.51
CA LEU A 52 -8.86 -0.10 22.08
C LEU A 52 -7.45 -0.52 21.67
N CYS A 53 -7.34 -1.47 20.75
CA CYS A 53 -6.07 -1.88 20.14
C CYS A 53 -6.06 -1.48 18.68
N MET A 54 -5.07 -0.69 18.30
CA MET A 54 -4.88 -0.25 16.92
C MET A 54 -3.60 -0.86 16.33
N THR A 55 -3.70 -1.35 15.09
CA THR A 55 -2.58 -1.95 14.35
C THR A 55 -2.58 -1.50 12.90
N PHE A 56 -1.46 -1.72 12.20
CA PHE A 56 -1.28 -1.23 10.83
C PHE A 56 -2.05 -2.05 9.77
N THR A 57 -2.25 -3.36 9.97
CA THR A 57 -2.85 -4.24 8.95
C THR A 57 -4.05 -5.01 9.48
N GLU A 58 -5.05 -5.26 8.62
CA GLU A 58 -6.21 -6.13 8.92
C GLU A 58 -5.78 -7.54 9.33
N LYS A 59 -4.68 -8.05 8.75
CA LYS A 59 -4.14 -9.36 9.12
C LYS A 59 -3.66 -9.37 10.57
N ALA A 60 -2.90 -8.36 10.99
CA ALA A 60 -2.41 -8.25 12.37
C ALA A 60 -3.57 -8.07 13.36
N ALA A 61 -4.57 -7.25 13.02
CA ALA A 61 -5.79 -7.10 13.81
C ALA A 61 -6.52 -8.45 13.96
N GLY A 62 -6.69 -9.20 12.87
CA GLY A 62 -7.32 -10.52 12.89
C GLY A 62 -6.55 -11.56 13.71
N GLU A 63 -5.22 -11.60 13.61
CA GLU A 63 -4.38 -12.49 14.41
C GLU A 63 -4.44 -12.15 15.92
N MET A 64 -4.43 -10.86 16.26
CA MET A 64 -4.56 -10.39 17.63
C MET A 64 -5.93 -10.77 18.20
N LYS A 65 -7.00 -10.52 17.44
CA LYS A 65 -8.37 -10.88 17.82
C LYS A 65 -8.50 -12.38 18.09
N GLN A 66 -8.02 -13.24 17.17
CA GLN A 66 -8.07 -14.69 17.36
C GLN A 66 -7.33 -15.18 18.62
N ARG A 67 -6.23 -14.52 19.01
CA ARG A 67 -5.51 -14.87 20.24
C ARG A 67 -6.30 -14.49 21.48
N LEU A 68 -6.92 -13.30 21.49
CA LEU A 68 -7.73 -12.82 22.60
C LEU A 68 -9.04 -13.62 22.75
N GLU A 69 -9.66 -14.01 21.65
CA GLU A 69 -10.85 -14.89 21.64
C GLU A 69 -10.59 -16.23 22.33
N LYS A 70 -9.39 -16.82 22.18
CA LYS A 70 -8.99 -18.05 22.86
C LYS A 70 -8.93 -17.91 24.38
N GLU A 71 -8.68 -16.70 24.85
CA GLU A 71 -8.65 -16.34 26.28
C GLU A 71 -10.00 -15.81 26.80
N GLY A 72 -11.06 -15.91 25.97
CA GLY A 72 -12.42 -15.46 26.33
C GLY A 72 -12.62 -13.94 26.28
N ILE A 73 -11.74 -13.21 25.62
CA ILE A 73 -11.84 -11.75 25.43
C ILE A 73 -12.44 -11.49 24.07
N LEU A 74 -13.74 -11.13 24.02
CA LEU A 74 -14.52 -11.00 22.80
C LEU A 74 -14.88 -9.55 22.47
N ASP A 75 -14.97 -8.69 23.50
CA ASP A 75 -15.53 -7.34 23.40
C ASP A 75 -14.45 -6.24 23.37
N ALA A 76 -13.16 -6.61 23.44
CA ALA A 76 -12.07 -5.65 23.22
C ALA A 76 -12.08 -5.16 21.77
N HIS A 77 -11.98 -3.83 21.60
CA HIS A 77 -12.03 -3.24 20.26
C HIS A 77 -10.66 -3.33 19.58
N ILE A 78 -10.55 -4.19 18.55
CA ILE A 78 -9.31 -4.42 17.82
C ILE A 78 -9.55 -4.09 16.34
N SER A 79 -8.82 -3.11 15.81
CA SER A 79 -9.03 -2.62 14.45
C SER A 79 -7.76 -2.02 13.84
N THR A 80 -7.82 -1.72 12.55
CA THR A 80 -6.85 -0.82 11.93
C THR A 80 -7.28 0.65 12.12
N PHE A 81 -6.35 1.59 11.95
CA PHE A 81 -6.67 3.03 12.02
C PHE A 81 -7.78 3.43 11.06
N HIS A 82 -7.76 2.92 9.83
CA HIS A 82 -8.77 3.23 8.82
C HIS A 82 -10.14 2.64 9.17
N SER A 83 -10.17 1.41 9.68
CA SER A 83 -11.42 0.77 10.10
C SER A 83 -12.04 1.50 11.28
N PHE A 84 -11.23 1.91 12.26
CA PHE A 84 -11.69 2.69 13.40
C PHE A 84 -12.15 4.10 13.01
N ALA A 85 -11.40 4.79 12.16
CA ALA A 85 -11.79 6.10 11.64
C ALA A 85 -13.11 6.04 10.85
N LYS A 86 -13.30 4.98 10.05
CA LYS A 86 -14.56 4.73 9.35
C LYS A 86 -15.72 4.55 10.34
N GLU A 87 -15.55 3.80 11.41
CA GLU A 87 -16.55 3.61 12.47
C GLU A 87 -16.91 4.96 13.12
N ILE A 88 -15.93 5.80 13.48
CA ILE A 88 -16.18 7.15 14.01
C ILE A 88 -17.07 7.95 13.05
N LEU A 89 -16.79 7.88 11.75
CA LEU A 89 -17.55 8.62 10.73
C LEU A 89 -18.96 8.06 10.51
N GLU A 90 -19.13 6.75 10.60
CA GLU A 90 -20.44 6.07 10.46
C GLU A 90 -21.33 6.31 11.68
N ASP A 91 -20.78 6.25 12.88
CA ASP A 91 -21.49 6.51 14.13
C ASP A 91 -21.91 8.00 14.26
N ASN A 92 -21.13 8.91 13.65
CA ASN A 92 -21.36 10.36 13.69
C ASN A 92 -21.56 10.93 12.28
N PHE A 93 -22.43 10.30 11.49
CA PHE A 93 -22.59 10.65 10.07
C PHE A 93 -23.10 12.07 9.83
N ILE A 94 -23.89 12.65 10.78
CA ILE A 94 -24.39 14.02 10.70
C ILE A 94 -23.23 15.01 10.88
N GLU A 95 -22.45 14.83 11.93
CA GLU A 95 -21.30 15.66 12.29
C GLU A 95 -20.17 15.56 11.26
N SER A 96 -20.02 14.38 10.65
CA SER A 96 -19.01 14.13 9.61
C SER A 96 -19.37 14.80 8.27
N GLY A 97 -20.61 15.22 8.08
CA GLY A 97 -21.12 15.71 6.80
C GLY A 97 -21.18 14.64 5.70
N LEU A 98 -20.99 13.37 6.06
CA LEU A 98 -21.06 12.25 5.12
C LEU A 98 -22.54 11.83 4.95
N GLY A 99 -23.07 11.97 3.76
CA GLY A 99 -24.42 11.51 3.45
C GLY A 99 -24.46 10.00 3.17
N ARG A 100 -25.64 9.38 3.24
CA ARG A 100 -25.86 7.98 2.84
C ARG A 100 -25.41 7.65 1.40
N SER A 101 -25.21 8.67 0.57
CA SER A 101 -24.74 8.56 -0.82
C SER A 101 -23.22 8.71 -0.96
N THR A 102 -22.48 8.93 0.11
CA THR A 102 -21.03 9.10 0.05
C THR A 102 -20.36 7.84 -0.50
N LYS A 103 -19.52 8.01 -1.52
CA LYS A 103 -18.82 6.92 -2.20
C LYS A 103 -17.31 7.03 -2.02
N ILE A 104 -16.65 5.87 -1.94
CA ILE A 104 -15.19 5.84 -1.90
C ILE A 104 -14.63 6.19 -3.28
N PHE A 105 -13.79 7.22 -3.32
CA PHE A 105 -13.05 7.64 -4.50
C PHE A 105 -11.77 6.80 -4.64
N LYS A 106 -11.88 5.67 -5.33
CA LYS A 106 -10.79 4.70 -5.49
C LYS A 106 -9.67 5.27 -6.36
N LYS A 107 -8.42 4.85 -6.12
CA LYS A 107 -7.21 5.29 -6.85
C LYS A 107 -7.36 5.25 -8.37
N THR A 108 -8.01 4.22 -8.93
CA THR A 108 -8.29 4.12 -10.37
C THR A 108 -9.20 5.26 -10.86
N SER A 109 -10.25 5.56 -10.09
CA SER A 109 -11.19 6.65 -10.43
C SER A 109 -10.54 8.03 -10.28
N GLN A 110 -9.66 8.20 -9.29
CA GLN A 110 -8.84 9.41 -9.11
C GLN A 110 -7.94 9.65 -10.32
N LEU A 111 -7.24 8.61 -10.79
CA LEU A 111 -6.39 8.68 -11.97
C LEU A 111 -7.18 9.04 -13.24
N VAL A 112 -8.33 8.38 -13.44
CA VAL A 112 -9.24 8.70 -14.57
C VAL A 112 -9.72 10.14 -14.49
N TRP A 113 -10.04 10.63 -13.29
CA TRP A 113 -10.43 12.02 -13.08
C TRP A 113 -9.31 12.98 -13.46
N CYS A 114 -8.08 12.73 -13.03
CA CYS A 114 -6.92 13.55 -13.41
C CYS A 114 -6.75 13.63 -14.93
N ILE A 115 -6.79 12.49 -15.62
CA ILE A 115 -6.64 12.41 -17.08
C ILE A 115 -7.74 13.21 -17.80
N LYS A 116 -9.00 13.07 -17.36
CA LYS A 116 -10.14 13.78 -17.96
C LYS A 116 -10.16 15.29 -17.73
N ASN A 117 -9.48 15.77 -16.71
CA ASN A 117 -9.45 17.19 -16.35
C ASN A 117 -8.09 17.85 -16.62
N THR A 118 -7.22 17.21 -17.40
CA THR A 118 -5.88 17.73 -17.75
C THR A 118 -5.93 19.17 -18.26
N ASP A 119 -6.88 19.48 -19.14
CA ASP A 119 -7.01 20.82 -19.74
C ASP A 119 -7.42 21.90 -18.71
N LYS A 120 -8.09 21.50 -17.62
CA LYS A 120 -8.51 22.42 -16.55
C LYS A 120 -7.35 22.83 -15.64
N PHE A 121 -6.31 22.02 -15.54
CA PHE A 121 -5.20 22.30 -14.64
C PHE A 121 -4.27 23.39 -15.13
N ASN A 122 -4.37 23.79 -16.41
CA ASN A 122 -3.56 24.88 -17.01
C ASN A 122 -2.08 24.79 -16.61
N PHE A 123 -1.49 23.61 -16.77
CA PHE A 123 -0.08 23.40 -16.43
C PHE A 123 0.81 24.29 -17.27
N ASN A 124 1.67 25.05 -16.64
CA ASN A 124 2.76 25.70 -17.35
C ASN A 124 3.76 24.63 -17.79
N GLN A 125 3.90 24.42 -19.10
CA GLN A 125 4.79 23.40 -19.69
C GLN A 125 6.24 23.53 -19.24
N GLU A 126 6.66 24.70 -18.77
CA GLU A 126 7.99 24.94 -18.19
C GLU A 126 8.23 24.19 -16.88
N TYR A 127 7.18 23.93 -16.10
CA TYR A 127 7.28 23.34 -14.76
C TYR A 127 6.90 21.87 -14.69
N LEU A 128 5.98 21.46 -15.51
CA LEU A 128 5.60 20.07 -15.67
C LEU A 128 5.90 19.65 -17.12
N GLU A 129 7.14 19.28 -17.38
CA GLU A 129 7.48 18.53 -18.57
C GLU A 129 6.72 17.19 -18.52
N LEU A 130 5.46 17.27 -18.95
CA LEU A 130 4.62 16.12 -19.18
C LEU A 130 5.20 15.37 -20.37
N GLY A 131 6.26 14.61 -20.16
CA GLY A 131 6.71 13.64 -21.14
C GLY A 131 5.54 12.71 -21.50
N ASN A 132 5.66 11.90 -22.52
CA ASN A 132 4.61 11.02 -23.08
C ASN A 132 3.93 10.05 -22.08
N ASN A 133 4.19 10.14 -20.77
CA ASN A 133 3.65 9.26 -19.75
C ASN A 133 2.81 9.99 -18.68
N GLN A 134 1.66 10.51 -19.11
CA GLN A 134 0.69 11.20 -18.24
C GLN A 134 0.29 10.37 -17.02
N ILE A 135 0.11 9.05 -17.18
CA ILE A 135 -0.27 8.13 -16.11
C ILE A 135 0.74 8.20 -14.96
N LYS A 136 2.03 8.16 -15.26
CA LYS A 136 3.09 8.20 -14.23
C LYS A 136 3.08 9.53 -13.46
N ILE A 137 2.83 10.63 -14.16
CA ILE A 137 2.81 11.96 -13.56
C ILE A 137 1.60 12.12 -12.65
N TYR A 138 0.40 11.74 -13.12
CA TYR A 138 -0.80 11.81 -12.30
C TYR A 138 -0.75 10.84 -11.11
N THR A 139 -0.12 9.68 -11.27
CA THR A 139 0.13 8.78 -10.14
C THR A 139 1.00 9.47 -9.09
N ALA A 140 2.08 10.12 -9.49
CA ALA A 140 2.95 10.86 -8.56
C ALA A 140 2.24 12.07 -7.91
N ILE A 141 1.37 12.77 -8.64
CA ILE A 141 0.55 13.87 -8.10
C ILE A 141 -0.43 13.33 -7.04
N LEU A 142 -1.11 12.22 -7.32
CA LEU A 142 -2.04 11.61 -6.37
C LEU A 142 -1.34 11.06 -5.13
N GLU A 143 -0.15 10.50 -5.27
CA GLU A 143 0.71 10.09 -4.15
C GLU A 143 1.14 11.31 -3.31
N ALA A 144 1.46 12.44 -3.94
CA ALA A 144 1.76 13.67 -3.23
C ALA A 144 0.53 14.26 -2.50
N ILE A 145 -0.65 14.23 -3.11
CA ILE A 145 -1.91 14.62 -2.44
C ILE A 145 -2.14 13.76 -1.19
N SER A 146 -1.99 12.44 -1.31
CA SER A 146 -2.07 11.52 -0.17
C SER A 146 -1.11 11.92 0.94
N SER A 147 0.17 12.19 0.61
CA SER A 147 1.18 12.61 1.59
C SER A 147 0.83 13.92 2.29
N PHE A 148 0.30 14.92 1.58
CA PHE A 148 -0.15 16.17 2.21
C PHE A 148 -1.35 15.95 3.14
N LYS A 149 -2.28 15.07 2.78
CA LYS A 149 -3.40 14.69 3.65
C LYS A 149 -2.94 13.95 4.91
N GLU A 150 -2.00 13.02 4.77
CA GLU A 150 -1.40 12.31 5.89
C GLU A 150 -0.72 13.26 6.91
N GLU A 151 -0.17 14.37 6.42
CA GLU A 151 0.39 15.46 7.25
C GLU A 151 -0.67 16.50 7.68
N ILE A 152 -1.94 16.29 7.34
CA ILE A 152 -3.08 17.20 7.63
C ILE A 152 -2.84 18.60 7.06
N ILE A 153 -2.26 18.69 5.88
CA ILE A 153 -2.01 19.96 5.18
C ILE A 153 -3.06 20.15 4.09
N SER A 154 -3.94 21.12 4.28
CA SER A 154 -4.96 21.49 3.29
C SER A 154 -4.36 22.27 2.09
N PRO A 155 -5.03 22.29 0.93
CA PRO A 155 -4.62 23.14 -0.19
C PRO A 155 -4.47 24.61 0.17
N GLN A 156 -5.31 25.12 1.07
CA GLN A 156 -5.28 26.52 1.53
C GLN A 156 -4.05 26.82 2.40
N GLU A 157 -3.67 25.89 3.27
CA GLU A 157 -2.44 26.03 4.09
C GLU A 157 -1.20 25.93 3.21
N LEU A 158 -1.18 24.99 2.28
CA LEU A 158 -0.11 24.84 1.30
C LEU A 158 0.04 26.10 0.44
N GLN A 159 -1.06 26.72 0.00
CA GLN A 159 -1.05 27.95 -0.77
C GLN A 159 -0.40 29.10 0.01
N LYS A 160 -0.79 29.28 1.27
CA LYS A 160 -0.18 30.32 2.15
C LYS A 160 1.32 30.10 2.31
N TYR A 161 1.74 28.86 2.48
CA TYR A 161 3.17 28.51 2.59
C TYR A 161 3.92 28.83 1.30
N ILE A 162 3.38 28.47 0.14
CA ILE A 162 3.96 28.77 -1.18
C ILE A 162 4.11 30.27 -1.38
N GLU A 163 3.04 31.04 -1.19
CA GLU A 163 3.05 32.50 -1.38
C GLU A 163 4.05 33.22 -0.47
N SER A 164 4.13 32.79 0.80
CA SER A 164 5.08 33.38 1.74
C SER A 164 6.54 33.16 1.33
N ASN A 165 6.85 31.97 0.77
CA ASN A 165 8.20 31.65 0.31
C ASN A 165 8.53 32.31 -1.05
N ILE A 166 7.58 32.35 -1.98
CA ILE A 166 7.76 33.09 -3.25
C ILE A 166 8.07 34.56 -2.97
N LYS A 167 7.28 35.21 -2.11
CA LYS A 167 7.54 36.63 -1.71
C LYS A 167 8.94 36.84 -1.13
N LYS A 168 9.41 35.90 -0.29
CA LYS A 168 10.78 35.99 0.24
C LYS A 168 11.82 35.82 -0.86
N LEU A 169 11.65 34.89 -1.78
CA LEU A 169 12.58 34.66 -2.88
C LEU A 169 12.60 35.82 -3.88
N GLU A 170 11.48 36.52 -4.09
CA GLU A 170 11.39 37.71 -4.95
C GLU A 170 12.24 38.88 -4.43
N THR A 171 12.57 38.92 -3.13
CA THR A 171 13.44 39.92 -2.54
C THR A 171 14.93 39.58 -2.64
N LEU A 172 15.28 38.39 -3.11
CA LEU A 172 16.65 37.89 -3.25
C LEU A 172 17.12 37.98 -4.70
N ASP A 173 18.43 37.91 -4.90
CA ASP A 173 19.02 37.87 -6.24
C ASP A 173 18.63 36.57 -6.96
N GLN A 174 17.80 36.67 -7.98
CA GLN A 174 17.28 35.54 -8.75
C GLN A 174 18.32 34.96 -9.73
N GLU A 175 19.44 35.63 -9.98
CA GLU A 175 20.54 35.11 -10.78
C GLU A 175 21.39 34.13 -9.97
N GLU A 176 21.29 34.14 -8.64
CA GLU A 176 21.94 33.13 -7.80
C GLU A 176 21.35 31.73 -8.06
N PRO A 177 22.17 30.70 -8.44
CA PRO A 177 21.69 29.40 -8.84
C PRO A 177 20.83 28.68 -7.77
N LYS A 178 21.11 28.94 -6.49
CA LYS A 178 20.34 28.38 -5.37
C LYS A 178 18.95 29.02 -5.30
N VAL A 179 18.86 30.35 -5.40
CA VAL A 179 17.60 31.09 -5.37
C VAL A 179 16.73 30.72 -6.57
N ALA A 180 17.31 30.66 -7.78
CA ALA A 180 16.62 30.26 -8.99
C ALA A 180 16.04 28.84 -8.88
N LYS A 181 16.79 27.91 -8.29
CA LYS A 181 16.34 26.53 -8.07
C LYS A 181 15.18 26.45 -7.08
N GLU A 182 15.25 27.17 -5.96
CA GLU A 182 14.18 27.25 -4.97
C GLU A 182 12.93 27.93 -5.56
N PHE A 183 13.09 29.00 -6.31
CA PHE A 183 11.99 29.67 -6.99
C PHE A 183 11.26 28.73 -7.97
N LYS A 184 12.00 27.98 -8.79
CA LYS A 184 11.45 26.98 -9.69
C LYS A 184 10.72 25.87 -8.92
N PHE A 185 11.24 25.46 -7.77
CA PHE A 185 10.58 24.46 -6.90
C PHE A 185 9.21 24.98 -6.41
N PHE A 186 9.13 26.21 -5.89
CA PHE A 186 7.86 26.78 -5.41
C PHE A 186 6.86 27.03 -6.54
N LYS A 187 7.33 27.38 -7.74
CA LYS A 187 6.45 27.46 -8.92
C LYS A 187 5.85 26.10 -9.28
N ARG A 188 6.64 25.02 -9.25
CA ARG A 188 6.13 23.64 -9.43
C ARG A 188 5.14 23.25 -8.34
N LEU A 189 5.45 23.57 -7.09
CA LEU A 189 4.57 23.29 -5.96
C LEU A 189 3.25 24.04 -6.09
N ASN A 190 3.26 25.26 -6.63
CA ASN A 190 2.05 26.03 -6.91
C ASN A 190 1.19 25.38 -8.01
N GLU A 191 1.81 24.88 -9.08
CA GLU A 191 1.09 24.12 -10.11
C GLU A 191 0.46 22.82 -9.54
N PHE A 192 1.20 22.10 -8.69
CA PHE A 192 0.67 20.95 -7.96
C PHE A 192 -0.53 21.36 -7.10
N ASN A 193 -0.43 22.47 -6.35
CA ASN A 193 -1.50 22.91 -5.45
C ASN A 193 -2.80 23.28 -6.18
N LYS A 194 -2.73 23.73 -7.43
CA LYS A 194 -3.93 23.93 -8.27
C LYS A 194 -4.66 22.61 -8.51
N VAL A 195 -3.93 21.51 -8.78
CA VAL A 195 -4.52 20.19 -8.95
C VAL A 195 -5.10 19.68 -7.64
N TYR A 196 -4.39 19.88 -6.54
CA TYR A 196 -4.85 19.47 -5.22
C TYR A 196 -6.15 20.22 -4.84
N THR A 197 -6.21 21.52 -5.06
CA THR A 197 -7.44 22.32 -4.85
C THR A 197 -8.60 21.80 -5.69
N ALA A 198 -8.40 21.62 -7.00
CA ALA A 198 -9.43 21.12 -7.89
C ALA A 198 -9.87 19.68 -7.54
N TYR A 199 -8.95 18.85 -7.03
CA TYR A 199 -9.24 17.51 -6.55
C TYR A 199 -10.18 17.54 -5.33
N GLU A 200 -9.89 18.38 -4.35
CA GLU A 200 -10.72 18.52 -3.15
C GLU A 200 -12.10 19.10 -3.48
N GLU A 201 -12.16 20.14 -4.30
CA GLU A 201 -13.43 20.74 -4.76
C GLU A 201 -14.31 19.71 -5.49
N TYR A 202 -13.74 18.92 -6.40
CA TYR A 202 -14.48 17.88 -7.11
C TYR A 202 -14.99 16.80 -6.17
N ARG A 203 -14.16 16.37 -5.23
CA ARG A 203 -14.48 15.35 -4.25
C ARG A 203 -15.64 15.81 -3.36
N GLU A 204 -15.61 17.06 -2.89
CA GLU A 204 -16.69 17.66 -2.10
C GLU A 204 -17.97 17.82 -2.90
N GLU A 205 -17.90 18.37 -4.12
CA GLU A 205 -19.07 18.53 -5.02
C GLU A 205 -19.78 17.20 -5.29
N LYS A 206 -19.02 16.12 -5.48
CA LYS A 206 -19.54 14.80 -5.79
C LYS A 206 -19.81 13.92 -4.57
N ASN A 207 -19.63 14.45 -3.37
CA ASN A 207 -19.76 13.71 -2.10
C ASN A 207 -18.93 12.41 -2.11
N LEU A 208 -17.65 12.56 -2.44
CA LEU A 208 -16.67 11.48 -2.48
C LEU A 208 -15.73 11.56 -1.28
N ILE A 209 -15.24 10.42 -0.81
CA ILE A 209 -14.25 10.30 0.24
C ILE A 209 -13.14 9.35 -0.24
N ASP A 210 -11.89 9.72 -0.09
CA ASP A 210 -10.76 8.80 -0.29
C ASP A 210 -10.33 8.15 1.04
N PHE A 211 -9.33 7.28 0.98
CA PHE A 211 -8.87 6.58 2.18
C PHE A 211 -8.21 7.51 3.19
N ASP A 212 -7.46 8.52 2.72
CA ASP A 212 -6.76 9.47 3.59
C ASP A 212 -7.75 10.39 4.30
N ASP A 213 -8.88 10.71 3.66
CA ASP A 213 -9.97 11.47 4.27
C ASP A 213 -10.60 10.78 5.48
N MET A 214 -10.58 9.46 5.54
CA MET A 214 -11.24 8.75 6.64
C MET A 214 -10.65 9.18 7.98
N ILE A 215 -9.33 9.21 8.09
CA ILE A 215 -8.64 9.58 9.32
C ILE A 215 -8.74 11.09 9.58
N THR A 216 -8.48 11.92 8.57
CA THR A 216 -8.51 13.38 8.74
C THR A 216 -9.90 13.92 9.06
N LYS A 217 -10.95 13.33 8.46
CA LYS A 217 -12.35 13.69 8.78
C LYS A 217 -12.76 13.18 10.17
N ALA A 218 -12.35 11.99 10.57
CA ALA A 218 -12.59 11.49 11.93
C ALA A 218 -11.95 12.43 12.97
N ILE A 219 -10.71 12.87 12.74
CA ILE A 219 -10.05 13.87 13.56
C ILE A 219 -10.87 15.17 13.60
N ALA A 220 -11.32 15.67 12.46
CA ALA A 220 -12.10 16.90 12.38
C ALA A 220 -13.44 16.80 13.14
N VAL A 221 -14.13 15.68 13.06
CA VAL A 221 -15.36 15.41 13.85
C VAL A 221 -15.06 15.47 15.35
N LEU A 222 -14.04 14.74 15.81
CA LEU A 222 -13.65 14.69 17.21
C LEU A 222 -13.18 16.05 17.76
N GLN A 223 -12.51 16.86 16.92
CA GLN A 223 -12.07 18.21 17.31
C GLN A 223 -13.23 19.21 17.37
N LYS A 224 -14.18 19.10 16.45
CA LYS A 224 -15.30 20.03 16.31
C LYS A 224 -16.37 19.78 17.37
N ASP A 225 -16.67 18.52 17.65
CA ASP A 225 -17.73 18.13 18.60
C ASP A 225 -17.14 17.53 19.88
N LYS A 226 -17.15 18.34 20.94
CA LYS A 226 -16.64 17.93 22.25
C LYS A 226 -17.45 16.81 22.90
N VAL A 227 -18.75 16.69 22.58
CA VAL A 227 -19.62 15.64 23.14
C VAL A 227 -19.23 14.31 22.49
N VAL A 228 -19.07 14.31 21.17
CA VAL A 228 -18.59 13.12 20.44
C VAL A 228 -17.23 12.68 20.99
N LEU A 229 -16.26 13.59 21.10
CA LEU A 229 -14.96 13.26 21.66
C LEU A 229 -15.07 12.68 23.07
N GLN A 230 -15.87 13.29 23.94
CA GLN A 230 -16.04 12.82 25.31
C GLN A 230 -16.62 11.40 25.38
N ASN A 231 -17.56 11.06 24.51
CA ASN A 231 -18.12 9.70 24.42
C ASN A 231 -17.03 8.66 24.13
N TYR A 232 -16.10 8.95 23.21
CA TYR A 232 -14.96 8.06 22.93
C TYR A 232 -13.97 8.01 24.09
N LEU A 233 -13.69 9.14 24.74
CA LEU A 233 -12.85 9.19 25.95
C LEU A 233 -13.47 8.43 27.14
N ASP A 234 -14.79 8.42 27.24
CA ASP A 234 -15.50 7.66 28.29
C ASP A 234 -15.56 6.17 27.96
N LYS A 235 -15.70 5.81 26.71
CA LYS A 235 -15.70 4.42 26.25
C LYS A 235 -14.32 3.78 26.38
N PHE A 236 -13.28 4.37 25.81
CA PHE A 236 -11.94 3.76 25.75
C PHE A 236 -11.02 4.33 26.83
N LYS A 237 -10.71 3.54 27.86
CA LYS A 237 -9.81 3.90 28.95
C LYS A 237 -8.38 3.45 28.73
N TYR A 238 -8.16 2.47 27.85
CA TYR A 238 -6.86 1.91 27.52
C TYR A 238 -6.70 1.88 26.01
N ILE A 239 -5.63 2.50 25.52
CA ILE A 239 -5.32 2.56 24.08
C ILE A 239 -3.97 1.89 23.88
N LEU A 240 -3.94 0.83 23.07
CA LEU A 240 -2.73 0.10 22.73
C LEU A 240 -2.48 0.24 21.22
N VAL A 241 -1.24 0.56 20.85
CA VAL A 241 -0.84 0.77 19.44
C VAL A 241 0.33 -0.14 19.14
N ASP A 242 0.13 -1.07 18.18
CA ASP A 242 1.19 -1.94 17.66
C ASP A 242 1.87 -1.30 16.45
N GLU A 243 3.13 -1.68 16.19
CA GLU A 243 3.97 -1.17 15.11
C GLU A 243 3.95 0.38 15.04
N PHE A 244 4.13 1.00 16.22
CA PHE A 244 3.99 2.45 16.40
C PHE A 244 4.86 3.26 15.43
N GLN A 245 6.03 2.76 15.04
CA GLN A 245 6.95 3.39 14.09
C GLN A 245 6.39 3.54 12.66
N ASP A 246 5.38 2.76 12.29
CA ASP A 246 4.82 2.77 10.93
C ASP A 246 3.66 3.78 10.77
N ASN A 247 3.24 4.44 11.86
CA ASN A 247 2.15 5.40 11.82
C ASN A 247 2.57 6.73 11.19
N ASN A 248 1.65 7.34 10.45
CA ASN A 248 1.81 8.67 9.89
C ASN A 248 1.35 9.76 10.88
N TYR A 249 1.52 11.03 10.49
CA TYR A 249 1.19 12.15 11.37
C TYR A 249 -0.31 12.22 11.70
N SER A 250 -1.20 11.95 10.75
CA SER A 250 -2.65 11.97 11.01
C SER A 250 -3.07 10.88 12.00
N GLN A 251 -2.50 9.69 11.90
CA GLN A 251 -2.72 8.59 12.86
C GLN A 251 -2.24 8.98 14.26
N LEU A 252 -1.06 9.60 14.35
CA LEU A 252 -0.56 10.13 15.61
C LEU A 252 -1.50 11.18 16.22
N GLN A 253 -2.06 12.10 15.40
CA GLN A 253 -3.03 13.08 15.91
C GLN A 253 -4.30 12.41 16.42
N LEU A 254 -4.78 11.35 15.76
CA LEU A 254 -5.92 10.57 16.25
C LEU A 254 -5.61 9.92 17.61
N ILE A 255 -4.42 9.31 17.77
CA ILE A 255 -3.97 8.75 19.06
C ILE A 255 -3.92 9.83 20.13
N LYS A 256 -3.37 11.03 19.82
CA LYS A 256 -3.28 12.15 20.77
C LYS A 256 -4.66 12.64 21.23
N LEU A 257 -5.62 12.72 20.31
CA LEU A 257 -7.00 13.13 20.65
C LEU A 257 -7.68 12.13 21.57
N LEU A 258 -7.56 10.85 21.31
CA LEU A 258 -8.17 9.79 22.10
C LEU A 258 -7.40 9.54 23.40
N GLY A 259 -6.10 9.80 23.42
CA GLY A 259 -5.20 9.54 24.54
C GLY A 259 -5.04 10.68 25.56
N GLN A 260 -5.80 11.78 25.46
CA GLN A 260 -5.61 12.98 26.28
C GLN A 260 -5.63 12.74 27.79
N ALA A 261 -6.48 11.84 28.25
CA ALA A 261 -6.64 11.51 29.68
C ALA A 261 -6.52 10.01 29.94
N GLN A 262 -5.92 9.25 29.02
CA GLN A 262 -5.99 7.80 29.00
C GLN A 262 -4.61 7.15 29.15
N ASN A 263 -4.64 5.85 29.37
CA ASN A 263 -3.45 5.02 29.44
C ASN A 263 -3.09 4.58 28.01
N VAL A 264 -2.11 5.22 27.39
CA VAL A 264 -1.65 4.91 26.05
C VAL A 264 -0.40 4.04 26.11
N THR A 265 -0.46 2.86 25.52
CA THR A 265 0.70 1.97 25.35
C THR A 265 1.08 1.92 23.87
N ALA A 266 2.22 2.50 23.52
CA ALA A 266 2.77 2.41 22.18
C ALA A 266 3.91 1.39 22.17
N VAL A 267 3.86 0.45 21.20
CA VAL A 267 4.89 -0.58 21.03
C VAL A 267 5.46 -0.44 19.61
N GLY A 268 6.78 -0.33 19.50
CA GLY A 268 7.41 -0.15 18.22
C GLY A 268 8.92 -0.35 18.22
N ASP A 269 9.50 -0.21 17.04
CA ASP A 269 10.92 -0.36 16.78
C ASP A 269 11.39 0.71 15.79
N ASP A 270 12.11 1.71 16.25
CA ASP A 270 12.61 2.78 15.40
C ASP A 270 13.59 2.29 14.31
N ASP A 271 14.31 1.19 14.57
CA ASP A 271 15.19 0.55 13.57
C ASP A 271 14.38 -0.14 12.43
N GLN A 272 13.09 -0.41 12.66
CA GLN A 272 12.17 -0.95 11.67
C GLN A 272 11.34 0.14 10.95
N CYS A 273 11.61 1.42 11.18
CA CYS A 273 10.96 2.53 10.47
C CYS A 273 11.41 2.60 9.01
N ILE A 274 11.03 1.61 8.21
CA ILE A 274 11.37 1.47 6.79
C ILE A 274 10.21 1.85 5.87
N MET A 275 9.04 2.19 6.42
CA MET A 275 7.82 2.52 5.69
C MET A 275 7.65 4.03 5.43
N ARG A 276 8.72 4.81 5.50
CA ARG A 276 8.69 6.27 5.26
C ARG A 276 8.08 6.63 3.89
N PHE A 277 8.28 5.78 2.89
CA PHE A 277 7.68 5.93 1.57
C PHE A 277 6.14 5.72 1.55
N GLN A 278 5.57 5.23 2.65
CA GLN A 278 4.13 5.10 2.91
C GLN A 278 3.67 6.08 4.00
N GLY A 279 4.38 7.19 4.21
CA GLY A 279 3.97 8.26 5.12
C GLY A 279 4.39 8.08 6.59
N ALA A 280 5.14 7.03 6.97
CA ALA A 280 5.58 6.87 8.35
C ALA A 280 6.32 8.11 8.88
N TYR A 281 5.88 8.62 10.03
CA TYR A 281 6.38 9.85 10.63
C TYR A 281 7.63 9.61 11.47
N PHE A 282 8.78 10.11 11.02
CA PHE A 282 10.08 9.86 11.66
C PHE A 282 10.19 10.37 13.11
N GLY A 283 9.47 11.42 13.46
CA GLY A 283 9.49 12.03 14.81
C GLY A 283 8.58 11.35 15.83
N ILE A 284 7.91 10.26 15.50
CA ILE A 284 6.77 9.73 16.25
C ILE A 284 7.10 9.36 17.71
N PHE A 285 8.26 8.76 17.96
CA PHE A 285 8.70 8.40 19.32
C PHE A 285 8.94 9.65 20.17
N LYS A 286 9.64 10.64 19.62
CA LYS A 286 9.90 11.92 20.28
C LYS A 286 8.62 12.69 20.57
N ASP A 287 7.68 12.67 19.64
CA ASP A 287 6.37 13.29 19.82
C ASP A 287 5.55 12.60 20.92
N PHE A 288 5.65 11.27 21.03
CA PHE A 288 5.06 10.53 22.14
C PHE A 288 5.64 10.99 23.49
N GLU A 289 6.97 11.05 23.60
CA GLU A 289 7.68 11.51 24.80
C GLU A 289 7.29 12.93 25.21
N GLN A 290 7.09 13.82 24.24
CA GLN A 290 6.66 15.19 24.49
C GLN A 290 5.17 15.31 24.87
N THR A 291 4.33 14.40 24.36
CA THR A 291 2.88 14.44 24.56
C THR A 291 2.48 13.86 25.93
N TYR A 292 3.10 12.75 26.31
CA TYR A 292 2.71 12.00 27.51
C TYR A 292 3.73 12.19 28.64
N SER A 293 3.55 13.23 29.46
CA SER A 293 4.42 13.47 30.62
C SER A 293 4.34 12.33 31.62
N GLY A 294 5.49 11.89 32.13
CA GLY A 294 5.54 10.79 33.12
C GLY A 294 5.31 9.39 32.55
N PHE A 295 5.39 9.24 31.23
CA PHE A 295 5.32 7.92 30.60
C PHE A 295 6.46 7.01 31.08
N LYS A 296 6.23 5.71 31.05
CA LYS A 296 7.26 4.71 31.35
C LYS A 296 7.87 4.19 30.05
N LYS A 297 9.18 4.34 29.90
CA LYS A 297 9.93 3.75 28.79
C LYS A 297 10.41 2.35 29.18
N ILE A 298 10.10 1.36 28.34
CA ILE A 298 10.46 -0.04 28.58
C ILE A 298 11.13 -0.57 27.33
N GLU A 299 12.28 -1.20 27.48
CA GLU A 299 13.04 -1.79 26.39
C GLU A 299 12.89 -3.31 26.38
N LEU A 300 12.54 -3.90 25.23
CA LEU A 300 12.54 -5.34 25.03
C LEU A 300 13.76 -5.74 24.19
N SER A 301 14.83 -6.15 24.85
CA SER A 301 16.13 -6.39 24.23
C SER A 301 16.36 -7.83 23.82
N ARG A 302 15.62 -8.81 24.38
CA ARG A 302 15.80 -10.24 24.07
C ARG A 302 15.09 -10.62 22.77
N ASN A 303 15.86 -11.14 21.83
CA ASN A 303 15.32 -11.69 20.58
C ASN A 303 15.08 -13.19 20.72
N TYR A 304 13.83 -13.63 20.50
CA TYR A 304 13.39 -15.04 20.55
C TYR A 304 13.26 -15.66 19.15
N ARG A 305 13.59 -14.92 18.11
CA ARG A 305 13.35 -15.34 16.71
C ARG A 305 14.58 -15.91 16.06
N SER A 306 15.73 -15.28 16.26
CA SER A 306 16.91 -15.45 15.45
C SER A 306 18.08 -15.97 16.28
N THR A 307 18.97 -16.73 15.62
CA THR A 307 20.24 -17.16 16.20
C THR A 307 21.18 -15.99 16.52
N LYS A 308 22.15 -16.21 17.38
CA LYS A 308 23.12 -15.17 17.83
C LYS A 308 23.85 -14.50 16.66
N ASN A 309 24.29 -15.26 15.67
CA ASN A 309 25.01 -14.72 14.52
C ASN A 309 24.18 -13.70 13.71
N ILE A 310 22.88 -13.95 13.55
CA ILE A 310 21.96 -13.01 12.87
C ILE A 310 21.78 -11.74 13.70
N VAL A 311 21.53 -11.87 15.01
CA VAL A 311 21.33 -10.74 15.92
C VAL A 311 22.60 -9.88 16.04
N ASN A 312 23.78 -10.51 16.16
CA ASN A 312 25.04 -9.81 16.22
C ASN A 312 25.34 -9.01 14.94
N LEU A 313 25.08 -9.60 13.77
CA LEU A 313 25.22 -8.88 12.50
C LEU A 313 24.26 -7.70 12.39
N ALA A 314 23.01 -7.87 12.81
CA ALA A 314 22.03 -6.78 12.84
C ALA A 314 22.51 -5.62 13.74
N ASN A 315 22.97 -5.92 14.94
CA ASN A 315 23.55 -4.89 15.83
C ASN A 315 24.74 -4.17 15.19
N GLN A 316 25.66 -4.89 14.53
CA GLN A 316 26.81 -4.29 13.84
C GLN A 316 26.36 -3.34 12.72
N LEU A 317 25.32 -3.68 11.96
CA LEU A 317 24.78 -2.84 10.89
C LEU A 317 24.11 -1.57 11.44
N LEU A 318 23.50 -1.64 12.61
CA LEU A 318 22.78 -0.54 13.23
C LEU A 318 23.68 0.41 14.02
N ASN A 319 24.81 -0.06 14.55
CA ASN A 319 25.73 0.73 15.38
C ASN A 319 26.18 2.07 14.77
N PRO A 320 26.41 2.21 13.45
CA PRO A 320 26.80 3.48 12.84
C PRO A 320 25.66 4.52 12.74
N ILE A 321 24.43 4.15 13.04
CA ILE A 321 23.25 5.05 12.93
C ILE A 321 23.14 5.87 14.21
N GLU A 322 23.46 7.17 14.12
CA GLU A 322 23.49 8.07 15.29
C GLU A 322 22.10 8.45 15.83
N LYS A 323 21.10 8.57 14.94
CA LYS A 323 19.76 9.05 15.30
C LYS A 323 18.79 7.87 15.47
N ARG A 324 19.01 7.07 16.50
CA ARG A 324 18.16 5.94 16.87
C ARG A 324 18.02 5.83 18.38
N GLU A 325 16.98 5.13 18.84
CA GLU A 325 16.87 4.71 20.22
C GLU A 325 17.99 3.71 20.53
N GLN A 326 18.76 4.01 21.57
CA GLN A 326 19.88 3.16 21.99
C GLN A 326 19.30 1.88 22.60
N LYS A 327 19.48 0.77 21.89
CA LYS A 327 19.10 -0.57 22.35
C LYS A 327 20.14 -1.58 21.89
N SER A 328 20.38 -2.60 22.69
CA SER A 328 21.27 -3.70 22.37
C SER A 328 20.52 -5.01 22.40
N LEU A 329 20.26 -5.57 21.24
CA LEU A 329 19.55 -6.83 21.13
C LEU A 329 20.50 -7.98 21.43
N PHE A 330 20.02 -8.98 22.15
CA PHE A 330 20.73 -10.24 22.35
C PHE A 330 19.82 -11.43 22.12
N SER A 331 20.38 -12.58 21.83
CA SER A 331 19.67 -13.84 21.69
C SER A 331 20.33 -14.89 22.58
N ASP A 332 19.49 -15.67 23.27
CA ASP A 332 19.94 -16.84 24.02
C ASP A 332 19.86 -18.13 23.20
N GLU A 333 19.39 -18.04 21.95
CA GLU A 333 19.38 -19.15 21.00
C GLU A 333 20.81 -19.62 20.70
N GLU A 334 20.92 -20.74 20.00
CA GLU A 334 22.22 -21.22 19.51
C GLU A 334 22.92 -20.21 18.60
N GLU A 335 24.22 -20.37 18.37
CA GLU A 335 24.96 -19.46 17.49
C GLU A 335 24.43 -19.43 16.07
N GLY A 336 23.99 -20.58 15.57
CA GLY A 336 23.50 -20.77 14.21
C GLY A 336 24.59 -20.67 13.15
N ASP A 337 24.21 -20.81 11.89
CA ASP A 337 25.12 -20.67 10.76
C ASP A 337 25.58 -19.20 10.59
N GLN A 338 26.75 -19.03 10.01
CA GLN A 338 27.26 -17.71 9.65
C GLN A 338 26.45 -17.13 8.48
N VAL A 339 26.30 -15.80 8.48
CA VAL A 339 25.68 -15.10 7.35
C VAL A 339 26.67 -15.00 6.19
N HIS A 340 26.26 -15.47 5.03
CA HIS A 340 27.07 -15.49 3.82
C HIS A 340 26.72 -14.32 2.89
N VAL A 341 27.72 -13.68 2.30
CA VAL A 341 27.55 -12.65 1.28
C VAL A 341 27.89 -13.25 -0.08
N ILE A 342 26.91 -13.32 -0.96
CA ILE A 342 27.07 -13.77 -2.34
C ILE A 342 27.13 -12.54 -3.23
N ARG A 343 28.23 -12.38 -4.00
CA ARG A 343 28.40 -11.33 -4.99
C ARG A 343 28.38 -11.93 -6.39
N SER A 344 27.60 -11.35 -7.27
CA SER A 344 27.55 -11.75 -8.67
C SER A 344 27.71 -10.55 -9.58
N PRO A 345 28.46 -10.63 -10.69
CA PRO A 345 28.59 -9.53 -11.64
C PRO A 345 27.35 -9.33 -12.52
N THR A 346 26.43 -10.30 -12.53
CA THR A 346 25.22 -10.28 -13.38
C THR A 346 24.02 -10.80 -12.62
N ASP A 347 22.83 -10.31 -12.98
CA ASP A 347 21.54 -10.81 -12.47
C ASP A 347 21.37 -12.32 -12.69
N LYS A 348 21.84 -12.83 -13.83
CA LYS A 348 21.78 -14.25 -14.14
C LYS A 348 22.64 -15.07 -13.18
N GLY A 349 23.85 -14.62 -12.92
CA GLY A 349 24.74 -15.28 -11.96
C GLY A 349 24.22 -15.22 -10.53
N GLU A 350 23.55 -14.12 -10.13
CA GLU A 350 22.87 -14.00 -8.84
C GLU A 350 21.78 -15.06 -8.69
N ILE A 351 20.92 -15.21 -9.71
CA ILE A 351 19.86 -16.22 -9.74
C ILE A 351 20.45 -17.64 -9.68
N GLU A 352 21.47 -17.94 -10.48
CA GLU A 352 22.11 -19.25 -10.50
C GLU A 352 22.74 -19.60 -9.15
N SER A 353 23.40 -18.63 -8.50
CA SER A 353 23.96 -18.80 -7.16
C SER A 353 22.88 -19.06 -6.12
N THR A 354 21.77 -18.32 -6.19
CA THR A 354 20.61 -18.51 -5.31
C THR A 354 20.00 -19.91 -5.50
N VAL A 355 19.81 -20.37 -6.75
CA VAL A 355 19.32 -21.72 -7.07
C VAL A 355 20.24 -22.80 -6.48
N LYS A 356 21.57 -22.65 -6.62
CA LYS A 356 22.56 -23.59 -6.04
C LYS A 356 22.43 -23.64 -4.52
N THR A 357 22.33 -22.46 -3.88
CA THR A 357 22.18 -22.37 -2.42
C THR A 357 20.90 -23.05 -1.95
N ILE A 358 19.74 -22.76 -2.57
CA ILE A 358 18.49 -23.41 -2.25
C ILE A 358 18.59 -24.94 -2.35
N ARG A 359 19.08 -25.45 -3.48
CA ARG A 359 19.25 -26.89 -3.69
C ARG A 359 20.17 -27.54 -2.67
N SER A 360 21.19 -26.82 -2.21
CA SER A 360 22.12 -27.33 -1.20
C SER A 360 21.54 -27.35 0.21
N LEU A 361 20.44 -26.64 0.46
CA LEU A 361 19.77 -26.59 1.76
C LEU A 361 18.64 -27.62 1.88
N ILE A 362 17.97 -27.96 0.78
CA ILE A 362 16.87 -28.92 0.79
C ILE A 362 17.33 -30.26 1.40
N ASP A 363 16.44 -30.87 2.16
CA ASP A 363 16.62 -32.13 2.90
C ASP A 363 17.65 -32.09 4.03
N LYS A 364 18.36 -30.99 4.26
CA LYS A 364 19.19 -30.85 5.45
C LYS A 364 18.32 -30.79 6.71
N PRO A 365 18.78 -31.32 7.84
CA PRO A 365 18.03 -31.26 9.09
C PRO A 365 17.92 -29.81 9.60
N LEU A 366 16.71 -29.41 9.97
CA LEU A 366 16.41 -28.13 10.60
C LEU A 366 15.74 -28.38 11.95
N LYS A 367 16.32 -27.85 13.00
CA LYS A 367 15.73 -27.84 14.33
C LYS A 367 14.59 -26.81 14.36
N ARG A 368 13.40 -27.26 14.66
CA ARG A 368 12.20 -26.42 14.75
C ARG A 368 12.08 -25.82 16.15
N ARG A 369 11.27 -24.75 16.28
CA ARG A 369 11.04 -24.08 17.58
C ARG A 369 10.39 -24.97 18.63
N ASP A 370 9.62 -25.96 18.22
CA ASP A 370 9.01 -26.96 19.10
C ASP A 370 10.00 -28.03 19.59
N GLY A 371 11.28 -27.87 19.24
CA GLY A 371 12.35 -28.82 19.57
C GLY A 371 12.45 -30.03 18.63
N THR A 372 11.53 -30.19 17.67
CA THR A 372 11.59 -31.25 16.67
C THR A 372 12.64 -30.94 15.61
N THR A 373 13.16 -31.99 14.96
CA THR A 373 14.04 -31.84 13.79
C THR A 373 13.35 -32.41 12.56
N SER A 374 13.26 -31.62 11.50
CA SER A 374 12.69 -32.04 10.23
C SER A 374 13.51 -31.52 9.06
N PRO A 375 13.45 -32.17 7.88
CA PRO A 375 14.19 -31.71 6.72
C PRO A 375 13.72 -30.32 6.26
N ILE A 376 14.65 -29.52 5.75
CA ILE A 376 14.34 -28.24 5.11
C ILE A 376 13.54 -28.50 3.83
N THR A 377 12.44 -27.78 3.68
CA THR A 377 11.62 -27.77 2.48
C THR A 377 11.59 -26.38 1.83
N TYR A 378 11.08 -26.28 0.61
CA TYR A 378 10.95 -24.98 -0.05
C TYR A 378 10.10 -23.95 0.74
N LYS A 379 9.20 -24.41 1.62
CA LYS A 379 8.37 -23.55 2.48
C LYS A 379 9.18 -22.86 3.59
N ASP A 380 10.36 -23.39 3.90
CA ASP A 380 11.23 -22.85 4.95
C ASP A 380 12.18 -21.76 4.42
N ILE A 381 12.13 -21.47 3.11
CA ILE A 381 13.05 -20.55 2.44
C ILE A 381 12.28 -19.35 1.91
N ALA A 382 12.75 -18.15 2.22
CA ALA A 382 12.23 -16.90 1.69
C ALA A 382 13.31 -16.08 0.99
N ILE A 383 12.94 -15.44 -0.13
CA ILE A 383 13.81 -14.48 -0.83
C ILE A 383 13.17 -13.11 -0.67
N LEU A 384 13.92 -12.18 -0.09
CA LEU A 384 13.50 -10.79 0.06
C LEU A 384 14.14 -9.93 -1.04
N SER A 385 13.35 -9.10 -1.69
CA SER A 385 13.83 -8.16 -2.71
C SER A 385 13.35 -6.74 -2.41
N ARG A 386 14.15 -5.75 -2.76
CA ARG A 386 13.79 -4.34 -2.55
C ARG A 386 12.68 -3.87 -3.47
N ARG A 387 12.58 -4.44 -4.68
CA ARG A 387 11.61 -4.03 -5.70
C ARG A 387 10.73 -5.20 -6.12
N LYS A 388 9.44 -4.94 -6.29
CA LYS A 388 8.46 -5.94 -6.77
C LYS A 388 8.92 -6.61 -8.08
N ALA A 389 9.46 -5.84 -9.02
CA ALA A 389 9.97 -6.36 -10.30
C ALA A 389 11.09 -7.38 -10.13
N GLU A 390 12.00 -7.16 -9.18
CA GLU A 390 13.09 -8.10 -8.84
C GLU A 390 12.53 -9.40 -8.27
N GLY A 391 11.60 -9.32 -7.31
CA GLY A 391 10.93 -10.50 -6.73
C GLY A 391 10.16 -11.31 -7.77
N GLN A 392 9.45 -10.65 -8.70
CA GLN A 392 8.77 -11.33 -9.80
C GLN A 392 9.76 -12.01 -10.76
N LYS A 393 10.91 -11.37 -11.06
CA LYS A 393 11.98 -11.93 -11.87
C LYS A 393 12.57 -13.19 -11.23
N PHE A 394 12.87 -13.15 -9.93
CA PHE A 394 13.31 -14.31 -9.16
C PHE A 394 12.27 -15.43 -9.17
N THR A 395 11.00 -15.14 -8.92
CA THR A 395 9.93 -16.13 -8.92
C THR A 395 9.82 -16.85 -10.27
N LYS A 396 9.85 -16.09 -11.38
CA LYS A 396 9.81 -16.65 -12.73
C LYS A 396 11.04 -17.53 -13.01
N ALA A 397 12.21 -17.06 -12.64
CA ALA A 397 13.45 -17.80 -12.83
C ALA A 397 13.49 -19.09 -11.99
N LEU A 398 13.14 -19.05 -10.71
CA LEU A 398 13.08 -20.25 -9.85
C LEU A 398 12.16 -21.33 -10.43
N ARG A 399 10.97 -20.93 -10.91
CA ARG A 399 10.04 -21.85 -11.57
C ARG A 399 10.64 -22.49 -12.83
N SER A 400 11.41 -21.73 -13.63
CA SER A 400 12.09 -22.30 -14.81
C SER A 400 13.20 -23.30 -14.45
N PHE A 401 13.76 -23.23 -13.23
CA PHE A 401 14.68 -24.22 -12.68
C PHE A 401 13.99 -25.37 -11.93
N GLY A 402 12.65 -25.47 -12.00
CA GLY A 402 11.86 -26.50 -11.34
C GLY A 402 11.70 -26.29 -9.82
N ILE A 403 12.01 -25.12 -9.29
CA ILE A 403 11.86 -24.78 -7.86
C ILE A 403 10.48 -24.12 -7.68
N PRO A 404 9.57 -24.71 -6.85
CA PRO A 404 8.28 -24.11 -6.58
C PRO A 404 8.48 -22.78 -5.81
N ALA A 405 8.00 -21.68 -6.39
CA ALA A 405 8.12 -20.35 -5.80
C ALA A 405 6.83 -19.56 -5.98
N THR A 406 6.45 -18.83 -4.94
CA THR A 406 5.27 -17.94 -4.96
C THR A 406 5.73 -16.52 -4.65
N PHE A 407 5.31 -15.56 -5.48
CA PHE A 407 5.54 -14.15 -5.20
C PHE A 407 4.50 -13.67 -4.18
N VAL A 408 4.98 -13.22 -3.02
CA VAL A 408 4.13 -12.61 -1.99
C VAL A 408 4.20 -11.10 -2.16
N GLY A 409 3.13 -10.52 -2.63
CA GLY A 409 2.98 -9.09 -2.86
C GLY A 409 1.56 -8.82 -3.33
N GLU A 410 1.16 -7.56 -3.42
CA GLU A 410 -0.12 -7.20 -4.05
C GLU A 410 -0.08 -7.60 -5.54
N THR A 411 -0.31 -8.85 -5.83
CA THR A 411 -0.72 -9.30 -7.15
C THR A 411 -2.22 -9.07 -7.22
N ASN A 412 -2.59 -7.87 -7.67
CA ASN A 412 -3.99 -7.63 -8.01
C ASN A 412 -4.34 -8.64 -9.12
N ILE A 413 -5.34 -9.47 -8.89
CA ILE A 413 -5.85 -10.42 -9.90
C ILE A 413 -6.11 -9.69 -11.23
N PHE A 414 -6.50 -8.43 -11.16
CA PHE A 414 -6.73 -7.55 -12.31
C PHE A 414 -5.46 -7.15 -13.08
N THR A 415 -4.26 -7.52 -12.64
CA THR A 415 -3.00 -7.34 -13.38
C THR A 415 -2.56 -8.62 -14.11
N SER A 416 -3.26 -9.74 -13.89
CA SER A 416 -3.02 -10.98 -14.63
C SER A 416 -3.31 -10.78 -16.11
N PRO A 417 -2.42 -11.22 -17.03
CA PRO A 417 -2.66 -11.13 -18.48
C PRO A 417 -4.02 -11.69 -18.90
N ALA A 418 -4.39 -12.87 -18.41
CA ALA A 418 -5.67 -13.50 -18.71
C ALA A 418 -6.88 -12.64 -18.26
N ILE A 419 -6.82 -12.07 -17.06
CA ILE A 419 -7.90 -11.20 -16.56
C ILE A 419 -7.97 -9.89 -17.35
N LEU A 420 -6.83 -9.33 -17.73
CA LEU A 420 -6.80 -8.13 -18.56
C LEU A 420 -7.36 -8.41 -19.97
N ASP A 421 -7.14 -9.60 -20.53
CA ASP A 421 -7.71 -10.01 -21.81
C ASP A 421 -9.22 -10.24 -21.69
N LEU A 422 -9.68 -10.86 -20.59
CA LEU A 422 -11.11 -10.94 -20.24
C LEU A 422 -11.76 -9.55 -20.20
N PHE A 423 -11.12 -8.60 -19.51
CA PHE A 423 -11.63 -7.21 -19.48
C PHE A 423 -11.64 -6.56 -20.86
N SER A 424 -10.67 -6.87 -21.71
CA SER A 424 -10.67 -6.37 -23.09
C SER A 424 -11.87 -6.89 -23.86
N PHE A 425 -12.20 -8.18 -23.79
CA PHE A 425 -13.42 -8.73 -24.38
C PHE A 425 -14.70 -8.09 -23.81
N LEU A 426 -14.79 -7.90 -22.49
CA LEU A 426 -15.95 -7.29 -21.85
C LEU A 426 -16.13 -5.81 -22.26
N LYS A 427 -15.05 -5.06 -22.43
CA LYS A 427 -15.13 -3.67 -22.89
C LYS A 427 -15.55 -3.59 -24.35
N ILE A 428 -15.04 -4.49 -25.22
CA ILE A 428 -15.48 -4.59 -26.61
C ILE A 428 -16.97 -4.97 -26.66
N ALA A 429 -17.41 -5.88 -25.79
CA ALA A 429 -18.82 -6.24 -25.67
C ALA A 429 -19.71 -5.06 -25.30
N ASN A 430 -19.25 -4.17 -24.41
CA ASN A 430 -19.99 -2.99 -23.97
C ASN A 430 -20.01 -1.88 -25.03
N ASN A 431 -18.91 -1.63 -25.72
CA ASN A 431 -18.83 -0.61 -26.77
C ASN A 431 -17.75 -0.95 -27.82
N PRO A 432 -18.10 -1.59 -28.92
CA PRO A 432 -17.15 -2.04 -29.93
C PRO A 432 -16.50 -0.92 -30.76
N THR A 433 -16.97 0.32 -30.66
CA THR A 433 -16.52 1.43 -31.53
C THR A 433 -15.42 2.30 -30.92
N THR A 434 -15.13 2.13 -29.64
CA THR A 434 -14.15 2.95 -28.89
C THR A 434 -13.12 2.10 -28.13
N THR A 435 -12.77 0.94 -28.67
CA THR A 435 -11.97 -0.08 -27.98
C THR A 435 -10.68 -0.46 -28.70
N GLY A 436 -10.06 0.48 -29.39
CA GLY A 436 -8.80 0.22 -30.10
C GLY A 436 -7.65 -0.25 -29.22
N ALA A 437 -7.58 0.25 -27.97
CA ALA A 437 -6.58 -0.19 -27.01
C ALA A 437 -6.79 -1.64 -26.56
N GLU A 438 -8.03 -2.05 -26.37
CA GLU A 438 -8.43 -3.41 -26.01
C GLU A 438 -8.16 -4.39 -27.16
N ILE A 439 -8.48 -3.99 -28.38
CA ILE A 439 -8.20 -4.78 -29.60
C ILE A 439 -6.69 -4.91 -29.82
N TYR A 440 -5.93 -3.83 -29.65
CA TYR A 440 -4.46 -3.88 -29.71
C TYR A 440 -3.91 -4.91 -28.71
N ARG A 441 -4.44 -4.92 -27.50
CA ARG A 441 -4.03 -5.86 -26.48
C ARG A 441 -4.32 -7.31 -26.89
N LEU A 442 -5.53 -7.59 -27.36
CA LEU A 442 -5.93 -8.93 -27.81
C LEU A 442 -5.13 -9.40 -29.03
N LEU A 443 -4.85 -8.53 -29.99
CA LEU A 443 -3.94 -8.85 -31.11
C LEU A 443 -2.58 -9.29 -30.60
N LYS A 444 -2.03 -8.59 -29.62
CA LYS A 444 -0.73 -8.92 -29.05
C LYS A 444 -0.74 -10.24 -28.25
N SER A 445 -1.78 -10.52 -27.47
CA SER A 445 -1.93 -11.79 -26.73
C SER A 445 -2.14 -12.99 -27.66
N HIS A 446 -2.72 -12.79 -28.84
CA HIS A 446 -2.85 -13.82 -29.89
C HIS A 446 -1.58 -13.96 -30.77
N GLY A 447 -0.46 -13.36 -30.37
CA GLY A 447 0.82 -13.52 -31.05
C GLY A 447 0.95 -12.77 -32.37
N ILE A 448 0.07 -11.81 -32.64
CA ILE A 448 0.19 -10.97 -33.85
C ILE A 448 1.42 -10.08 -33.73
N SER A 449 2.22 -10.02 -34.78
CA SER A 449 3.46 -9.25 -34.80
C SER A 449 3.22 -7.74 -34.67
N ASP A 450 4.16 -7.03 -34.04
CA ASP A 450 4.06 -5.58 -33.86
C ASP A 450 3.98 -4.85 -35.21
N HIS A 451 4.57 -5.40 -36.27
CA HIS A 451 4.45 -4.87 -37.61
C HIS A 451 3.00 -4.93 -38.13
N ASN A 452 2.37 -6.10 -38.10
CA ASN A 452 0.97 -6.26 -38.52
C ASN A 452 0.01 -5.40 -37.70
N ILE A 453 0.24 -5.31 -36.41
CA ILE A 453 -0.55 -4.43 -35.51
C ILE A 453 -0.39 -2.96 -35.90
N ALA A 454 0.85 -2.51 -36.14
CA ALA A 454 1.11 -1.13 -36.56
C ALA A 454 0.45 -0.78 -37.92
N VAL A 455 0.47 -1.70 -38.88
CA VAL A 455 -0.21 -1.51 -40.16
C VAL A 455 -1.71 -1.32 -39.97
N LEU A 456 -2.36 -2.21 -39.19
CA LEU A 456 -3.81 -2.16 -38.93
C LEU A 456 -4.22 -0.89 -38.18
N THR A 457 -3.50 -0.54 -37.11
CA THR A 457 -3.82 0.62 -36.30
C THR A 457 -3.57 1.95 -37.01
N ASN A 458 -2.47 2.06 -37.74
CA ASN A 458 -2.19 3.27 -38.56
C ASN A 458 -3.25 3.50 -39.64
N TYR A 459 -3.73 2.43 -40.25
CA TYR A 459 -4.79 2.56 -41.24
C TYR A 459 -6.13 2.94 -40.60
N ALA A 460 -6.49 2.34 -39.48
CA ALA A 460 -7.68 2.71 -38.72
C ALA A 460 -7.66 4.21 -38.36
N HIS A 461 -6.53 4.71 -37.86
CA HIS A 461 -6.38 6.13 -37.53
C HIS A 461 -6.50 7.05 -38.78
N ARG A 462 -5.97 6.65 -39.92
CA ARG A 462 -6.13 7.42 -41.16
C ARG A 462 -7.59 7.46 -41.62
N LYS A 463 -8.29 6.33 -41.53
CA LYS A 463 -9.70 6.22 -41.94
C LYS A 463 -10.60 7.02 -41.01
N ALA A 464 -10.37 6.97 -39.67
CA ALA A 464 -11.10 7.75 -38.69
C ALA A 464 -10.98 9.27 -38.90
N ARG A 465 -9.79 9.78 -39.28
CA ARG A 465 -9.58 11.22 -39.59
C ARG A 465 -10.36 11.72 -40.79
N HIS A 466 -10.70 10.86 -41.74
CA HIS A 466 -11.42 11.24 -42.95
C HIS A 466 -12.94 11.12 -42.83
N VAL A 467 -13.44 10.37 -41.87
CA VAL A 467 -14.86 10.01 -41.81
C VAL A 467 -15.62 10.68 -40.68
N TYR A 468 -15.00 10.96 -39.53
CA TYR A 468 -15.69 11.52 -38.37
C TYR A 468 -14.80 12.37 -37.46
N ALA A 469 -15.28 13.56 -37.12
CA ALA A 469 -14.80 14.37 -35.99
C ALA A 469 -15.43 13.85 -34.67
N GLY A 470 -15.24 12.56 -34.32
CA GLY A 470 -15.87 11.93 -33.15
C GLY A 470 -14.98 10.87 -32.48
N GLU A 471 -15.42 10.41 -31.30
CA GLU A 471 -14.71 9.49 -30.39
C GLU A 471 -14.53 8.03 -30.91
N GLN A 472 -14.85 7.72 -32.18
CA GLN A 472 -14.76 6.37 -32.74
C GLN A 472 -13.37 6.10 -33.32
N ASP A 473 -12.75 5.00 -32.91
CA ASP A 473 -11.39 4.63 -33.34
C ASP A 473 -11.33 3.72 -34.58
N MET A 474 -12.45 3.19 -35.03
CA MET A 474 -12.60 2.37 -36.26
C MET A 474 -11.69 1.14 -36.36
N VAL A 475 -11.00 0.75 -35.28
CA VAL A 475 -10.00 -0.33 -35.32
C VAL A 475 -10.64 -1.68 -35.63
N LEU A 476 -11.74 -2.03 -34.97
CA LEU A 476 -12.44 -3.30 -35.18
C LEU A 476 -12.98 -3.43 -36.63
N GLU A 477 -13.59 -2.35 -37.13
CA GLU A 477 -14.09 -2.32 -38.52
C GLU A 477 -12.96 -2.45 -39.54
N THR A 478 -11.82 -1.80 -39.27
CA THR A 478 -10.63 -1.88 -40.12
C THR A 478 -10.10 -3.29 -40.19
N ILE A 479 -10.01 -3.99 -39.04
CA ILE A 479 -9.52 -5.38 -38.99
C ILE A 479 -10.48 -6.32 -39.72
N ARG A 480 -11.78 -6.13 -39.60
CA ARG A 480 -12.80 -6.90 -40.35
C ARG A 480 -12.67 -6.74 -41.88
N ASN A 481 -12.25 -5.56 -42.35
CA ASN A 481 -12.19 -5.17 -43.74
C ASN A 481 -10.75 -5.06 -44.29
N TYR A 482 -9.78 -5.76 -43.71
CA TYR A 482 -8.34 -5.62 -44.04
C TYR A 482 -7.89 -6.14 -45.41
N LYS A 483 -8.78 -6.42 -46.33
CA LYS A 483 -8.52 -7.03 -47.65
C LYS A 483 -7.46 -6.31 -48.49
N ASP A 484 -7.22 -5.04 -48.19
CA ASP A 484 -6.32 -4.17 -48.95
C ASP A 484 -4.85 -4.24 -48.49
N PHE A 485 -4.50 -5.12 -47.52
CA PHE A 485 -3.17 -5.18 -46.93
C PHE A 485 -2.51 -6.54 -47.04
N GLU A 486 -1.19 -6.54 -47.26
CA GLU A 486 -0.33 -7.72 -47.15
C GLU A 486 -0.08 -8.05 -45.66
N ILE A 487 -1.04 -8.68 -45.00
CA ILE A 487 -0.91 -9.17 -43.65
C ILE A 487 -0.58 -10.66 -43.67
N THR A 488 0.48 -11.07 -42.98
CA THR A 488 0.97 -12.44 -43.01
C THR A 488 0.23 -13.38 -42.05
N GLN A 489 -0.35 -12.86 -40.96
CA GLN A 489 -1.00 -13.64 -39.91
C GLN A 489 -2.53 -13.60 -40.02
N LYS A 490 -3.06 -14.01 -41.17
CA LYS A 490 -4.51 -13.94 -41.44
C LYS A 490 -5.33 -14.94 -40.62
N ALA A 491 -4.78 -16.12 -40.32
CA ALA A 491 -5.47 -17.17 -39.60
C ALA A 491 -5.71 -16.73 -38.15
N GLU A 492 -4.68 -16.23 -37.47
CA GLU A 492 -4.73 -15.80 -36.06
C GLU A 492 -5.65 -14.57 -35.90
N ILE A 493 -5.63 -13.66 -36.89
CA ILE A 493 -6.54 -12.50 -36.88
C ILE A 493 -7.99 -12.96 -37.07
N SER A 494 -8.24 -13.92 -37.97
CA SER A 494 -9.59 -14.47 -38.20
C SER A 494 -10.12 -15.18 -36.96
N GLU A 495 -9.28 -15.93 -36.27
CA GLU A 495 -9.64 -16.58 -34.99
C GLU A 495 -10.05 -15.57 -33.90
N LEU A 496 -9.25 -14.50 -33.73
CA LEU A 496 -9.60 -13.43 -32.80
C LEU A 496 -10.94 -12.74 -33.18
N LEU A 497 -11.17 -12.48 -34.47
CA LEU A 497 -12.43 -11.90 -34.93
C LEU A 497 -13.62 -12.81 -34.63
N GLU A 498 -13.49 -14.11 -34.85
CA GLU A 498 -14.54 -15.08 -34.50
C GLU A 498 -14.82 -15.09 -32.99
N GLN A 499 -13.80 -15.00 -32.15
CA GLN A 499 -13.97 -14.90 -30.71
C GLN A 499 -14.71 -13.61 -30.33
N ILE A 500 -14.34 -12.47 -30.90
CA ILE A 500 -15.01 -11.17 -30.68
C ILE A 500 -16.47 -11.26 -31.14
N ASP A 501 -16.76 -11.83 -32.31
CA ASP A 501 -18.12 -11.93 -32.84
C ASP A 501 -19.00 -12.84 -31.97
N LYS A 502 -18.48 -13.95 -31.47
CA LYS A 502 -19.18 -14.80 -30.48
C LYS A 502 -19.47 -14.04 -29.18
N VAL A 503 -18.53 -13.24 -28.70
CA VAL A 503 -18.76 -12.39 -27.52
C VAL A 503 -19.85 -11.37 -27.78
N LEU A 504 -19.83 -10.67 -28.91
CA LEU A 504 -20.85 -9.68 -29.29
C LEU A 504 -22.24 -10.31 -29.47
N GLU A 505 -22.32 -11.53 -30.00
CA GLU A 505 -23.58 -12.27 -30.11
C GLU A 505 -24.16 -12.60 -28.72
N LEU A 506 -23.31 -13.06 -27.81
CA LEU A 506 -23.72 -13.40 -26.43
C LEU A 506 -24.28 -12.21 -25.66
N THR A 507 -23.84 -10.98 -25.92
CA THR A 507 -24.37 -9.78 -25.24
C THR A 507 -25.87 -9.56 -25.45
N ARG A 508 -26.48 -10.20 -26.45
CA ARG A 508 -27.91 -10.05 -26.75
C ARG A 508 -28.82 -10.82 -25.77
N TYR A 509 -28.30 -11.85 -25.10
CA TYR A 509 -29.13 -12.75 -24.28
C TYR A 509 -28.45 -13.29 -23.03
N ALA A 510 -27.13 -13.22 -22.91
CA ALA A 510 -26.43 -13.76 -21.76
C ALA A 510 -26.34 -12.76 -20.60
N THR A 511 -26.41 -13.24 -19.38
CA THR A 511 -26.08 -12.46 -18.19
C THR A 511 -24.57 -12.18 -18.14
N ILE A 512 -24.15 -11.16 -17.37
CA ILE A 512 -22.73 -10.83 -17.20
C ILE A 512 -21.94 -12.05 -16.69
N SER A 513 -22.50 -12.82 -15.75
CA SER A 513 -21.85 -14.01 -15.20
C SER A 513 -21.66 -15.10 -16.25
N GLU A 514 -22.67 -15.34 -17.07
CA GLU A 514 -22.60 -16.31 -18.18
C GLU A 514 -21.62 -15.85 -19.27
N LEU A 515 -21.60 -14.54 -19.57
CA LEU A 515 -20.68 -13.97 -20.54
C LEU A 515 -19.21 -14.15 -20.07
N VAL A 516 -18.91 -13.81 -18.80
CA VAL A 516 -17.60 -14.03 -18.21
C VAL A 516 -17.21 -15.51 -18.27
N TYR A 517 -18.10 -16.40 -17.85
CA TYR A 517 -17.84 -17.85 -17.89
C TYR A 517 -17.53 -18.34 -19.31
N LYS A 518 -18.37 -17.96 -20.29
CA LYS A 518 -18.19 -18.38 -21.69
C LYS A 518 -16.92 -17.82 -22.30
N ILE A 519 -16.54 -16.56 -22.01
CA ILE A 519 -15.27 -16.00 -22.48
C ILE A 519 -14.10 -16.80 -21.91
N MET A 520 -14.09 -17.08 -20.62
CA MET A 520 -12.97 -17.75 -19.96
C MET A 520 -12.77 -19.20 -20.39
N PHE A 521 -13.86 -19.95 -20.59
CA PHE A 521 -13.78 -21.42 -20.73
C PHE A 521 -14.21 -21.95 -22.10
N ASN A 522 -14.88 -21.15 -22.95
CA ASN A 522 -15.49 -21.65 -24.18
C ASN A 522 -15.09 -20.86 -25.43
N ILE A 523 -14.62 -19.63 -25.29
CA ILE A 523 -14.37 -18.76 -26.44
C ILE A 523 -12.87 -18.47 -26.57
N SER A 524 -12.19 -18.22 -25.47
CA SER A 524 -10.75 -17.92 -25.45
C SER A 524 -10.02 -18.92 -24.53
N ASP A 525 -8.78 -19.27 -24.86
CA ASP A 525 -7.92 -20.12 -24.03
C ASP A 525 -7.29 -19.33 -22.87
N LEU A 526 -8.13 -18.63 -22.09
CA LEU A 526 -7.67 -17.80 -20.97
C LEU A 526 -7.42 -18.59 -19.69
N TYR A 527 -7.78 -19.89 -19.68
CA TYR A 527 -7.61 -20.76 -18.51
C TYR A 527 -6.41 -21.69 -18.63
#